data_4ebcf2522dcae1b7a3a215b2c602ab90
#
_entry.id   4ebcf2522dcae1b7a3a215b2c602ab90
#
_cell.length_a   1.000
_cell.length_b   1.000
_cell.length_c   1.000
_cell.angle_alpha   90.00
_cell.angle_beta   90.00
_cell.angle_gamma   90.00
#
_symmetry.space_group_name_H-M   'P 1'
#
loop_
_entity.id
_entity.type
_entity.pdbx_description
1 polymer ?
#
loop_
_entity_poly.entity_id
_entity_poly.type
_entity_poly.pdbx_seq_one_letter_code
_entity_poly.pdbx_strand_id
1 'polypeptide(L)'
;PAFESGGAGLNSTIDDYVKFCLMLANKGVYDGKRILQEKTVEFLTDARLSENLQKCFDYKMEHLQGYTYCNLNRVCIDKGKTWALTENGEFGWDGWLGPYMSVDIKNNLVVVYLQQITNSGTTSYTRKIKNIIYSSL
;
A
#
# COMPACT_ATOMS: atom_id res chain seq x y z
N PRO A 1 -15.34 12.22 19.64
CA PRO A 1 -14.82 11.01 20.31
C PRO A 1 -13.93 11.42 21.48
N ALA A 2 -13.93 10.60 22.54
CA ALA A 2 -13.12 10.87 23.74
C ALA A 2 -11.62 10.53 23.53
N PHE A 3 -11.27 9.92 22.41
CA PHE A 3 -9.91 9.51 22.07
C PHE A 3 -9.66 9.68 20.57
N GLU A 4 -8.59 10.40 20.24
CA GLU A 4 -8.13 10.61 18.87
C GLU A 4 -7.11 9.52 18.50
N SER A 5 -7.57 8.51 17.78
CA SER A 5 -6.73 7.38 17.37
C SER A 5 -6.03 7.67 16.04
N GLY A 6 -4.71 7.73 16.06
CA GLY A 6 -3.93 7.85 14.83
C GLY A 6 -4.03 6.63 13.90
N GLY A 7 -4.38 5.46 14.45
CA GLY A 7 -4.50 4.22 13.67
C GLY A 7 -5.90 3.92 13.14
N ALA A 8 -6.96 4.50 13.73
CA ALA A 8 -8.34 4.20 13.40
C ALA A 8 -9.30 5.39 13.54
N GLY A 9 -8.78 6.59 13.74
CA GLY A 9 -9.59 7.79 13.99
C GLY A 9 -10.00 8.58 12.76
N LEU A 10 -9.41 8.27 11.59
CA LEU A 10 -9.74 8.95 10.35
C LEU A 10 -10.76 8.16 9.55
N ASN A 11 -11.78 8.86 9.07
CA ASN A 11 -12.74 8.35 8.09
C ASN A 11 -12.56 9.13 6.79
N SER A 12 -12.66 8.45 5.65
CA SER A 12 -12.53 9.05 4.33
C SER A 12 -13.52 8.44 3.36
N THR A 13 -13.65 9.06 2.20
CA THR A 13 -14.35 8.52 1.04
C THR A 13 -13.35 7.98 0.03
N ILE A 14 -13.82 7.15 -0.91
CA ILE A 14 -12.95 6.66 -2.00
C ILE A 14 -12.41 7.81 -2.84
N ASP A 15 -13.25 8.81 -3.14
CA ASP A 15 -12.88 9.96 -3.97
C ASP A 15 -11.79 10.82 -3.33
N ASP A 16 -11.82 10.99 -2.01
CA ASP A 16 -10.80 11.76 -1.31
C ASP A 16 -9.52 10.93 -1.11
N TYR A 17 -9.66 9.65 -0.80
CA TYR A 17 -8.51 8.80 -0.57
C TYR A 17 -7.70 8.53 -1.86
N VAL A 18 -8.37 8.44 -3.01
CA VAL A 18 -7.73 8.37 -4.33
C VAL A 18 -6.86 9.61 -4.61
N LYS A 19 -7.31 10.80 -4.23
CA LYS A 19 -6.49 12.04 -4.38
C LYS A 19 -5.16 11.93 -3.62
N PHE A 20 -5.21 11.41 -2.39
CA PHE A 20 -3.99 11.14 -1.61
C PHE A 20 -3.08 10.12 -2.32
N CYS A 21 -3.63 9.03 -2.82
CA CYS A 21 -2.85 8.01 -3.52
C CYS A 21 -2.26 8.54 -4.84
N LEU A 22 -3.00 9.36 -5.59
CA LEU A 22 -2.52 10.02 -6.80
C LEU A 22 -1.39 11.02 -6.48
N MET A 23 -1.49 11.75 -5.38
CA MET A 23 -0.41 12.60 -4.89
C MET A 23 0.87 11.80 -4.65
N LEU A 24 0.77 10.63 -4.03
CA LEU A 24 1.92 9.74 -3.82
C LEU A 24 2.47 9.20 -5.15
N ALA A 25 1.61 8.75 -6.07
CA ALA A 25 2.00 8.26 -7.39
C ALA A 25 2.75 9.33 -8.20
N ASN A 26 2.34 10.58 -8.07
CA ASN A 26 2.97 11.75 -8.68
C ASN A 26 4.09 12.36 -7.82
N LYS A 27 4.72 11.55 -6.96
CA LYS A 27 5.89 11.95 -6.17
C LYS A 27 5.65 13.24 -5.37
N GLY A 28 4.48 13.33 -4.74
CA GLY A 28 4.10 14.42 -3.85
C GLY A 28 3.39 15.61 -4.51
N VAL A 29 2.96 15.48 -5.76
CA VAL A 29 2.20 16.52 -6.49
C VAL A 29 0.76 16.06 -6.72
N TYR A 30 -0.21 16.92 -6.47
CA TYR A 30 -1.61 16.74 -6.82
C TYR A 30 -2.20 18.03 -7.38
N ASP A 31 -2.90 17.92 -8.49
CA ASP A 31 -3.52 19.08 -9.20
C ASP A 31 -2.55 20.26 -9.41
N GLY A 32 -1.33 19.94 -9.87
CA GLY A 32 -0.26 20.92 -10.13
C GLY A 32 0.37 21.52 -8.85
N LYS A 33 -0.12 21.17 -7.66
CA LYS A 33 0.40 21.67 -6.38
C LYS A 33 1.29 20.63 -5.71
N ARG A 34 2.46 21.05 -5.23
CA ARG A 34 3.33 20.22 -4.42
C ARG A 34 2.83 20.17 -2.99
N ILE A 35 2.44 18.99 -2.54
CA ILE A 35 1.98 18.69 -1.17
C ILE A 35 3.13 18.11 -0.34
N LEU A 36 3.88 17.17 -0.90
CA LEU A 36 5.07 16.58 -0.28
C LEU A 36 6.29 16.75 -1.20
N GLN A 37 7.46 16.82 -0.62
CA GLN A 37 8.69 16.75 -1.39
C GLN A 37 8.88 15.34 -1.95
N GLU A 38 9.48 15.22 -3.14
CA GLU A 38 9.78 13.92 -3.76
C GLU A 38 10.59 13.03 -2.82
N LYS A 39 11.60 13.60 -2.14
CA LYS A 39 12.40 12.91 -1.13
C LYS A 39 11.58 12.37 0.06
N THR A 40 10.47 13.03 0.40
CA THR A 40 9.57 12.52 1.44
C THR A 40 8.83 11.28 0.96
N VAL A 41 8.39 11.26 -0.30
CA VAL A 41 7.74 10.07 -0.88
C VAL A 41 8.74 8.93 -1.03
N GLU A 42 9.97 9.20 -1.49
CA GLU A 42 11.05 8.21 -1.53
C GLU A 42 11.31 7.62 -0.13
N PHE A 43 11.41 8.46 0.90
CA PHE A 43 11.61 8.02 2.28
C PHE A 43 10.52 7.04 2.76
N LEU A 44 9.27 7.21 2.32
CA LEU A 44 8.18 6.29 2.67
C LEU A 44 8.40 4.86 2.14
N THR A 45 9.24 4.69 1.12
CA THR A 45 9.41 3.41 0.42
C THR A 45 10.84 2.86 0.45
N ASP A 46 11.81 3.61 0.98
CA ASP A 46 13.24 3.27 0.88
C ASP A 46 13.78 2.49 2.09
N ALA A 47 13.15 2.57 3.25
CA ALA A 47 13.58 1.80 4.43
C ALA A 47 13.39 0.29 4.21
N ARG A 48 14.21 -0.50 4.90
CA ARG A 48 14.14 -1.97 4.87
C ARG A 48 14.26 -2.52 6.29
N LEU A 49 13.55 -3.60 6.54
CA LEU A 49 13.74 -4.38 7.76
C LEU A 49 15.14 -5.00 7.76
N SER A 50 15.74 -5.12 8.95
CA SER A 50 16.92 -5.97 9.11
C SER A 50 16.59 -7.42 8.77
N GLU A 51 17.58 -8.23 8.43
CA GLU A 51 17.38 -9.63 8.03
C GLU A 51 16.53 -10.43 9.04
N ASN A 52 16.80 -10.27 10.33
CA ASN A 52 16.04 -10.98 11.37
C ASN A 52 14.60 -10.50 11.48
N LEU A 53 14.36 -9.19 11.34
CA LEU A 53 13.01 -8.62 11.34
C LEU A 53 12.24 -9.01 10.07
N GLN A 54 12.91 -9.09 8.92
CA GLN A 54 12.30 -9.56 7.69
C GLN A 54 11.84 -11.03 7.83
N LYS A 55 12.66 -11.92 8.40
CA LYS A 55 12.27 -13.31 8.67
C LYS A 55 11.03 -13.39 9.57
N CYS A 56 10.97 -12.54 10.61
CA CYS A 56 9.80 -12.46 11.48
C CYS A 56 8.55 -11.92 10.73
N PHE A 57 8.74 -10.94 9.87
CA PHE A 57 7.67 -10.38 9.05
C PHE A 57 7.13 -11.44 8.08
N ASP A 58 7.99 -12.11 7.34
CA ASP A 58 7.62 -13.17 6.39
C ASP A 58 6.87 -14.31 7.08
N TYR A 59 7.28 -14.68 8.28
CA TYR A 59 6.61 -15.73 9.07
C TYR A 59 5.23 -15.29 9.58
N LYS A 60 5.10 -14.06 10.07
CA LYS A 60 3.83 -13.55 10.63
C LYS A 60 2.85 -13.05 9.59
N MET A 61 3.37 -12.54 8.48
CA MET A 61 2.60 -11.94 7.38
C MET A 61 2.72 -12.82 6.13
N GLU A 62 2.35 -14.08 6.25
CA GLU A 62 2.47 -15.09 5.19
C GLU A 62 1.88 -14.63 3.85
N HIS A 63 0.81 -13.83 3.89
CA HIS A 63 0.15 -13.28 2.70
C HIS A 63 0.93 -12.13 2.04
N LEU A 64 2.00 -11.64 2.67
CA LEU A 64 2.87 -10.56 2.17
C LEU A 64 4.26 -11.06 1.77
N GLN A 65 4.38 -12.32 1.32
CA GLN A 65 5.64 -12.81 0.75
C GLN A 65 6.11 -11.91 -0.38
N GLY A 66 7.41 -11.61 -0.40
CA GLY A 66 7.99 -10.67 -1.37
C GLY A 66 7.87 -9.18 -0.99
N TYR A 67 7.27 -8.88 0.15
CA TYR A 67 7.17 -7.53 0.69
C TYR A 67 8.07 -7.33 1.90
N THR A 68 8.39 -6.07 2.19
CA THR A 68 8.98 -5.63 3.46
C THR A 68 8.08 -4.57 4.10
N TYR A 69 8.28 -4.29 5.37
CA TYR A 69 7.66 -3.16 6.04
C TYR A 69 8.60 -1.95 6.02
N CYS A 70 8.06 -0.83 5.59
CA CYS A 70 8.79 0.43 5.46
C CYS A 70 7.89 1.56 5.95
N ASN A 71 8.39 2.46 6.77
CA ASN A 71 7.75 3.72 7.17
C ASN A 71 6.21 3.77 7.02
N LEU A 72 5.48 2.88 7.73
CA LEU A 72 4.03 2.73 7.74
C LEU A 72 3.40 2.11 6.46
N ASN A 73 4.21 1.59 5.56
CA ASN A 73 3.74 0.92 4.34
C ASN A 73 4.35 -0.48 4.23
N ARG A 74 3.68 -1.38 3.51
CA ARG A 74 4.35 -2.51 2.88
C ARG A 74 4.95 -2.03 1.56
N VAL A 75 6.10 -2.57 1.19
CA VAL A 75 6.75 -2.28 -0.09
C VAL A 75 7.15 -3.59 -0.74
N CYS A 76 6.80 -3.80 -2.00
CA CYS A 76 7.23 -4.96 -2.77
C CYS A 76 8.73 -4.87 -3.08
N ILE A 77 9.49 -5.86 -2.61
CA ILE A 77 10.94 -5.96 -2.83
C ILE A 77 11.32 -7.13 -3.74
N ASP A 78 10.44 -8.12 -3.85
CA ASP A 78 10.65 -9.30 -4.71
C ASP A 78 9.31 -9.80 -5.25
N LYS A 79 8.92 -9.27 -6.41
CA LYS A 79 7.66 -9.65 -7.06
C LYS A 79 7.56 -11.13 -7.44
N GLY A 80 8.69 -11.82 -7.53
CA GLY A 80 8.72 -13.25 -7.81
C GLY A 80 8.22 -14.14 -6.67
N LYS A 81 8.12 -13.58 -5.45
CA LYS A 81 7.60 -14.29 -4.27
C LYS A 81 6.16 -13.91 -3.93
N THR A 82 5.61 -12.90 -4.57
CA THR A 82 4.26 -12.41 -4.21
C THR A 82 3.16 -13.34 -4.70
N TRP A 83 2.05 -13.36 -3.96
CA TRP A 83 0.89 -14.19 -4.30
C TRP A 83 -0.05 -13.54 -5.32
N ALA A 84 0.26 -12.36 -5.79
CA ALA A 84 -0.49 -11.64 -6.82
C ALA A 84 0.46 -10.89 -7.74
N LEU A 85 0.04 -10.62 -8.96
CA LEU A 85 0.78 -9.77 -9.88
C LEU A 85 1.01 -8.40 -9.25
N THR A 86 2.23 -7.90 -9.40
CA THR A 86 2.66 -6.62 -8.86
C THR A 86 3.98 -6.20 -9.51
N GLU A 87 4.52 -5.05 -9.10
CA GLU A 87 5.83 -4.58 -9.54
C GLU A 87 6.73 -4.29 -8.31
N ASN A 88 8.03 -4.46 -8.47
CA ASN A 88 9.00 -4.08 -7.43
C ASN A 88 8.92 -2.57 -7.19
N GLY A 89 8.80 -2.19 -5.93
CA GLY A 89 8.59 -0.80 -5.52
C GLY A 89 7.11 -0.40 -5.36
N GLU A 90 6.15 -1.27 -5.73
CA GLU A 90 4.75 -1.04 -5.35
C GLU A 90 4.62 -0.99 -3.84
N PHE A 91 3.90 -0.01 -3.33
CA PHE A 91 3.73 0.19 -1.89
C PHE A 91 2.29 0.54 -1.52
N GLY A 92 1.95 0.38 -0.27
CA GLY A 92 0.63 0.69 0.26
C GLY A 92 0.35 0.04 1.59
N TRP A 93 -0.89 -0.01 1.98
CA TRP A 93 -1.36 -0.69 3.19
C TRP A 93 -2.80 -1.14 3.05
N ASP A 94 -3.21 -1.94 4.02
CA ASP A 94 -4.57 -2.42 4.17
C ASP A 94 -5.04 -2.27 5.62
N GLY A 95 -6.32 -2.04 5.80
CA GLY A 95 -6.92 -1.82 7.11
C GLY A 95 -7.69 -3.04 7.63
N TRP A 96 -7.92 -3.05 8.94
CA TRP A 96 -8.65 -4.12 9.64
C TRP A 96 -10.03 -4.43 9.05
N LEU A 97 -10.76 -3.40 8.60
CA LEU A 97 -12.08 -3.55 7.98
C LEU A 97 -12.02 -3.82 6.46
N GLY A 98 -10.81 -4.06 5.94
CA GLY A 98 -10.57 -4.46 4.57
C GLY A 98 -10.40 -3.33 3.54
N PRO A 99 -10.29 -2.04 3.90
CA PRO A 99 -9.82 -1.05 2.96
C PRO A 99 -8.40 -1.40 2.52
N TYR A 100 -8.11 -1.17 1.27
CA TYR A 100 -6.83 -1.48 0.65
C TYR A 100 -6.42 -0.36 -0.28
N MET A 101 -5.14 -0.01 -0.23
CA MET A 101 -4.54 0.87 -1.21
C MET A 101 -3.19 0.34 -1.68
N SER A 102 -2.89 0.56 -2.94
CA SER A 102 -1.55 0.41 -3.47
C SER A 102 -1.22 1.48 -4.50
N VAL A 103 0.04 1.84 -4.54
CA VAL A 103 0.62 2.82 -5.45
C VAL A 103 1.81 2.17 -6.14
N ASP A 104 1.78 2.15 -7.45
CA ASP A 104 2.86 1.67 -8.31
C ASP A 104 3.31 2.83 -9.20
N ILE A 105 4.36 3.52 -8.77
CA ILE A 105 4.89 4.69 -9.48
C ILE A 105 5.43 4.28 -10.85
N LYS A 106 6.00 3.09 -10.98
CA LYS A 106 6.62 2.62 -12.22
C LYS A 106 5.60 2.45 -13.35
N ASN A 107 4.42 1.92 -13.01
CA ASN A 107 3.32 1.73 -13.96
C ASN A 107 2.31 2.88 -13.95
N ASN A 108 2.57 3.94 -13.17
CA ASN A 108 1.65 5.07 -12.96
C ASN A 108 0.24 4.58 -12.56
N LEU A 109 0.19 3.63 -11.63
CA LEU A 109 -1.02 2.94 -11.22
C LEU A 109 -1.33 3.19 -9.77
N VAL A 110 -2.59 3.49 -9.49
CA VAL A 110 -3.15 3.52 -8.13
C VAL A 110 -4.33 2.57 -8.06
N VAL A 111 -4.35 1.74 -7.03
CA VAL A 111 -5.49 0.86 -6.73
C VAL A 111 -6.02 1.20 -5.35
N VAL A 112 -7.29 1.55 -5.28
CA VAL A 112 -8.02 1.75 -4.02
C VAL A 112 -9.24 0.86 -4.02
N TYR A 113 -9.39 0.06 -2.98
CA TYR A 113 -10.52 -0.82 -2.77
C TYR A 113 -11.07 -0.64 -1.37
N LEU A 114 -12.34 -0.32 -1.24
CA LEU A 114 -12.98 -0.12 0.04
C LEU A 114 -14.04 -1.19 0.29
N GLN A 115 -14.00 -1.74 1.49
CA GLN A 115 -15.01 -2.66 2.03
C GLN A 115 -15.09 -2.48 3.55
N GLN A 116 -16.11 -3.04 4.16
CA GLN A 116 -16.32 -3.04 5.62
C GLN A 116 -16.53 -4.48 6.10
N ILE A 117 -15.45 -5.26 6.09
CA ILE A 117 -15.45 -6.65 6.54
C ILE A 117 -14.24 -6.82 7.47
N THR A 118 -14.49 -7.25 8.71
CA THR A 118 -13.41 -7.52 9.66
C THR A 118 -12.52 -8.67 9.19
N ASN A 119 -11.24 -8.58 9.50
CA ASN A 119 -10.21 -9.60 9.19
C ASN A 119 -10.08 -9.92 7.70
N SER A 120 -10.38 -8.96 6.83
CA SER A 120 -10.29 -9.17 5.39
C SER A 120 -8.91 -8.81 4.83
N GLY A 121 -8.25 -7.75 5.32
CA GLY A 121 -6.90 -7.34 4.92
C GLY A 121 -6.56 -7.62 3.46
N THR A 122 -5.33 -8.03 3.18
CA THR A 122 -4.87 -8.48 1.86
C THR A 122 -5.40 -9.89 1.57
N THR A 123 -6.69 -9.98 1.33
CA THR A 123 -7.45 -11.22 1.15
C THR A 123 -7.39 -11.75 -0.28
N SER A 124 -8.10 -12.86 -0.50
CA SER A 124 -8.28 -13.42 -1.85
C SER A 124 -8.93 -12.42 -2.83
N TYR A 125 -9.82 -11.54 -2.36
CA TYR A 125 -10.44 -10.51 -3.22
C TYR A 125 -9.43 -9.48 -3.70
N THR A 126 -8.63 -8.93 -2.81
CA THR A 126 -7.58 -7.97 -3.14
C THR A 126 -6.59 -8.56 -4.14
N ARG A 127 -6.17 -9.82 -3.93
CA ARG A 127 -5.29 -10.53 -4.87
C ARG A 127 -5.92 -10.72 -6.25
N LYS A 128 -7.19 -11.09 -6.31
CA LYS A 128 -7.93 -11.23 -7.57
C LYS A 128 -8.02 -9.90 -8.32
N ILE A 129 -8.37 -8.83 -7.59
CA ILE A 129 -8.44 -7.46 -8.15
C ILE A 129 -7.07 -7.06 -8.71
N LYS A 130 -6.01 -7.24 -7.95
CA LYS A 130 -4.64 -6.96 -8.43
C LYS A 130 -4.31 -7.76 -9.69
N ASN A 131 -4.56 -9.05 -9.70
CA ASN A 131 -4.27 -9.89 -10.87
C ASN A 131 -5.04 -9.43 -12.12
N ILE A 132 -6.32 -9.05 -11.98
CA ILE A 132 -7.10 -8.53 -13.10
C ILE A 132 -6.50 -7.21 -13.62
N ILE A 133 -6.16 -6.28 -12.73
CA ILE A 133 -5.61 -4.98 -13.11
C ILE A 133 -4.23 -5.15 -13.77
N TYR A 134 -3.31 -5.86 -13.11
CA TYR A 134 -1.94 -6.02 -13.64
C TYR A 134 -1.88 -6.89 -14.91
N SER A 135 -2.84 -7.76 -15.14
CA SER A 135 -2.92 -8.54 -16.39
C SER A 135 -3.41 -7.71 -17.59
N SER A 136 -3.89 -6.49 -17.35
CA SER A 136 -4.35 -5.57 -18.41
C SER A 136 -3.33 -4.46 -18.73
N LEU A 137 -2.20 -4.43 -18.04
CA LEU A 137 -1.08 -3.52 -18.33
C LEU A 137 -0.16 -4.12 -19.41
#